data_3292f59f0a130c07c46892692f384b1b
#
_entry.id   3292f59f0a130c07c46892692f384b1b
#
_cell.length_a   1.000
_cell.length_b   1.000
_cell.length_c   1.000
_cell.angle_alpha   90.00
_cell.angle_beta   90.00
_cell.angle_gamma   90.00
#
_symmetry.space_group_name_H-M   'P 1'
#
loop_
_entity.id
_entity.type
_entity.pdbx_description
1 polymer ?
#
loop_
_entity_poly.entity_id
_entity_poly.type
_entity_poly.pdbx_seq_one_letter_code
_entity_poly.pdbx_strand_id
1 'polypeptide(L)'
;MAKRIITFFSVLLAAISFEISANASELNLSSQAAVLICVNNGEVLYSRNGDKKLSMASTTKIMTSLLALEYPEPDKEITVTDEMVRVEGTSMGLESGDSVSLRELVYGMLLQSGNDAANTVACVIGGNKENFAAIMNARAKQIGMNNTNFVTPSGLDDDNHYSTAYDMALLACECIKNPEFAFICSQKRASLTYGNPPYLRTLTNHNKLLRMYKYSVGIKTGFTKKSGRCLVSAAEKDGVTLVAVTLRAPDDWNDHIALFEYGFSKCSGSEYTCDLSNVRLNVVGGVKQQISVTVSDTVQWLSDDSITVSVRLKPMVYAPVRAGDIVGKAVFSSDGRIISEVFIHAAENSDIKPAPVINSKTEKNLFERLIDGLKDFLNVSEVK
;
A
#
# COMPACT_ATOMS: atom_id res chain seq x y z
N MET A 1 20.37 38.09 -70.10
CA MET A 1 20.50 38.17 -68.61
C MET A 1 19.12 38.13 -67.97
N ALA A 2 18.70 36.97 -67.50
CA ALA A 2 17.35 36.80 -66.90
C ALA A 2 17.56 36.48 -65.42
N LYS A 3 17.16 37.38 -64.52
CA LYS A 3 17.18 37.18 -63.08
C LYS A 3 15.97 36.32 -62.71
N ARG A 4 16.23 35.13 -62.16
CA ARG A 4 15.20 34.27 -61.56
C ARG A 4 14.94 34.79 -60.15
N ILE A 5 13.71 35.21 -59.89
CA ILE A 5 13.20 35.51 -58.56
C ILE A 5 12.65 34.20 -58.00
N ILE A 6 13.28 33.72 -56.90
CA ILE A 6 12.81 32.57 -56.15
C ILE A 6 11.89 33.12 -55.05
N THR A 7 10.58 32.89 -55.18
CA THR A 7 9.60 33.24 -54.15
C THR A 7 9.56 32.07 -53.13
N PHE A 8 9.99 32.33 -51.91
CA PHE A 8 9.82 31.41 -50.78
C PHE A 8 8.39 31.44 -50.31
N PHE A 9 7.64 30.38 -50.50
CA PHE A 9 6.35 30.18 -49.86
C PHE A 9 6.61 29.58 -48.46
N SER A 10 6.48 30.39 -47.43
CA SER A 10 6.45 29.92 -46.04
C SER A 10 5.05 29.36 -45.75
N VAL A 11 4.94 28.04 -45.70
CA VAL A 11 3.74 27.36 -45.20
C VAL A 11 3.75 27.43 -43.68
N LEU A 12 2.94 28.32 -43.11
CA LEU A 12 2.68 28.40 -41.69
C LEU A 12 1.76 27.23 -41.29
N LEU A 13 2.35 26.14 -40.77
CA LEU A 13 1.60 25.03 -40.21
C LEU A 13 1.09 25.46 -38.84
N ALA A 14 -0.15 25.96 -38.77
CA ALA A 14 -0.84 26.15 -37.51
C ALA A 14 -1.18 24.77 -36.93
N ALA A 15 -0.41 24.32 -35.96
CA ALA A 15 -0.77 23.18 -35.12
C ALA A 15 -1.98 23.60 -34.27
N ILE A 16 -3.16 23.24 -34.74
CA ILE A 16 -4.39 23.30 -33.91
C ILE A 16 -4.24 22.15 -32.91
N SER A 17 -3.75 22.46 -31.72
CA SER A 17 -3.86 21.58 -30.56
C SER A 17 -5.33 21.45 -30.24
N PHE A 18 -5.96 20.40 -30.69
CA PHE A 18 -7.23 19.97 -30.12
C PHE A 18 -6.93 19.45 -28.72
N GLU A 19 -7.06 20.32 -27.74
CA GLU A 19 -7.30 19.86 -26.38
C GLU A 19 -8.65 19.15 -26.40
N ILE A 20 -8.59 17.82 -26.47
CA ILE A 20 -9.74 17.00 -26.13
C ILE A 20 -9.90 17.16 -24.61
N SER A 21 -10.60 18.22 -24.21
CA SER A 21 -11.21 18.27 -22.89
C SER A 21 -12.20 17.11 -22.86
N ALA A 22 -11.74 15.97 -22.35
CA ALA A 22 -12.66 14.94 -21.90
C ALA A 22 -13.58 15.63 -20.91
N ASN A 23 -14.84 15.88 -21.32
CA ASN A 23 -15.91 16.27 -20.44
C ASN A 23 -16.12 15.11 -19.44
N ALA A 24 -15.27 15.05 -18.40
CA ALA A 24 -15.63 14.37 -17.19
C ALA A 24 -16.90 15.06 -16.72
N SER A 25 -18.03 14.37 -16.70
CA SER A 25 -19.26 14.91 -16.14
C SER A 25 -18.90 15.43 -14.76
N GLU A 26 -18.97 16.76 -14.60
CA GLU A 26 -18.53 17.42 -13.38
C GLU A 26 -19.38 16.85 -12.23
N LEU A 27 -18.74 16.12 -11.30
CA LEU A 27 -19.45 15.56 -10.15
C LEU A 27 -20.05 16.72 -9.36
N ASN A 28 -21.37 16.74 -9.25
CA ASN A 28 -22.08 17.76 -8.46
C ASN A 28 -21.93 17.44 -6.98
N LEU A 29 -20.79 17.83 -6.39
CA LEU A 29 -20.50 17.62 -4.97
C LEU A 29 -20.88 18.85 -4.16
N SER A 30 -21.34 18.64 -2.93
CA SER A 30 -21.68 19.71 -1.99
C SER A 30 -20.45 20.33 -1.31
N SER A 31 -19.32 19.61 -1.31
CA SER A 31 -18.08 19.93 -0.59
C SER A 31 -17.36 21.15 -1.15
N GLN A 32 -16.68 21.92 -0.29
CA GLN A 32 -15.81 23.02 -0.71
C GLN A 32 -14.50 22.52 -1.34
N ALA A 33 -13.95 21.43 -0.81
CA ALA A 33 -12.80 20.75 -1.36
C ALA A 33 -13.03 19.24 -1.35
N ALA A 34 -12.59 18.54 -2.40
CA ALA A 34 -12.69 17.09 -2.52
C ALA A 34 -11.50 16.51 -3.25
N VAL A 35 -11.07 15.33 -2.82
CA VAL A 35 -10.04 14.52 -3.49
C VAL A 35 -10.45 13.05 -3.44
N LEU A 36 -10.21 12.33 -4.54
CA LEU A 36 -10.32 10.89 -4.64
C LEU A 36 -9.00 10.32 -5.13
N ILE A 37 -8.42 9.37 -4.41
CA ILE A 37 -7.17 8.69 -4.75
C ILE A 37 -7.40 7.18 -4.82
N CYS A 38 -6.80 6.54 -5.81
CA CYS A 38 -6.63 5.09 -5.86
C CYS A 38 -5.40 4.71 -5.02
N VAL A 39 -5.62 3.94 -3.94
CA VAL A 39 -4.55 3.54 -3.00
C VAL A 39 -3.53 2.61 -3.66
N ASN A 40 -4.00 1.77 -4.60
CA ASN A 40 -3.18 0.75 -5.25
C ASN A 40 -2.04 1.34 -6.09
N ASN A 41 -2.27 2.48 -6.75
CA ASN A 41 -1.30 3.11 -7.65
C ASN A 41 -0.93 4.55 -7.26
N GLY A 42 -1.63 5.16 -6.29
CA GLY A 42 -1.42 6.54 -5.86
C GLY A 42 -2.01 7.59 -6.81
N GLU A 43 -2.79 7.19 -7.81
CA GLU A 43 -3.38 8.08 -8.80
C GLU A 43 -4.50 8.94 -8.20
N VAL A 44 -4.48 10.25 -8.50
CA VAL A 44 -5.55 11.18 -8.15
C VAL A 44 -6.62 11.14 -9.23
N LEU A 45 -7.72 10.43 -8.95
CA LEU A 45 -8.83 10.25 -9.90
C LEU A 45 -9.76 11.46 -9.98
N TYR A 46 -9.84 12.25 -8.90
CA TYR A 46 -10.62 13.47 -8.82
C TYR A 46 -10.02 14.46 -7.86
N SER A 47 -9.99 15.74 -8.23
CA SER A 47 -9.57 16.83 -7.34
C SER A 47 -10.37 18.09 -7.63
N ARG A 48 -11.00 18.66 -6.59
CA ARG A 48 -11.61 19.98 -6.59
C ARG A 48 -11.12 20.76 -5.38
N ASN A 49 -10.41 21.86 -5.61
CA ASN A 49 -9.77 22.64 -4.54
C ASN A 49 -8.90 21.78 -3.60
N GLY A 50 -8.26 20.73 -4.14
CA GLY A 50 -7.55 19.70 -3.37
C GLY A 50 -6.49 20.26 -2.44
N ASP A 51 -5.82 21.35 -2.83
CA ASP A 51 -4.74 22.00 -2.09
C ASP A 51 -5.21 23.17 -1.21
N LYS A 52 -6.54 23.44 -1.17
CA LYS A 52 -7.06 24.52 -0.34
C LYS A 52 -6.94 24.17 1.14
N LYS A 53 -6.25 25.05 1.90
CA LYS A 53 -6.12 24.92 3.35
C LYS A 53 -7.47 25.19 4.02
N LEU A 54 -7.98 24.20 4.76
CA LEU A 54 -9.25 24.24 5.47
C LEU A 54 -9.12 23.57 6.84
N SER A 55 -9.99 23.94 7.77
CA SER A 55 -10.16 23.22 9.02
C SER A 55 -10.74 21.84 8.75
N MET A 56 -10.18 20.80 9.37
CA MET A 56 -10.53 19.41 9.13
C MET A 56 -11.27 18.75 10.30
N ALA A 57 -11.50 19.49 11.39
CA ALA A 57 -12.18 18.97 12.59
C ALA A 57 -11.59 17.63 13.06
N SER A 58 -12.45 16.74 13.58
CA SER A 58 -12.06 15.43 14.13
C SER A 58 -11.47 14.44 13.12
N THR A 59 -11.35 14.77 11.83
CA THR A 59 -10.55 13.93 10.91
C THR A 59 -9.05 14.00 11.27
N THR A 60 -8.62 14.99 12.04
CA THR A 60 -7.31 15.08 12.72
C THR A 60 -6.94 13.80 13.47
N LYS A 61 -7.93 13.14 14.10
CA LYS A 61 -7.71 11.92 14.89
C LYS A 61 -7.20 10.74 14.06
N ILE A 62 -7.22 10.83 12.73
CA ILE A 62 -6.57 9.85 11.85
C ILE A 62 -5.05 9.85 12.13
N MET A 63 -4.41 11.02 12.17
CA MET A 63 -2.99 11.16 12.51
C MET A 63 -2.71 10.72 13.94
N THR A 64 -3.54 11.13 14.89
CA THR A 64 -3.38 10.76 16.31
C THR A 64 -3.49 9.25 16.50
N SER A 65 -4.43 8.60 15.80
CA SER A 65 -4.60 7.14 15.82
C SER A 65 -3.42 6.40 15.16
N LEU A 66 -2.89 6.92 14.05
CA LEU A 66 -1.71 6.36 13.41
C LEU A 66 -0.52 6.36 14.37
N LEU A 67 -0.23 7.50 14.99
CA LEU A 67 0.88 7.63 15.95
C LEU A 67 0.70 6.75 17.20
N ALA A 68 -0.54 6.54 17.64
CA ALA A 68 -0.82 5.64 18.76
C ALA A 68 -0.54 4.17 18.41
N LEU A 69 -0.84 3.74 17.16
CA LEU A 69 -0.55 2.38 16.69
C LEU A 69 0.93 2.18 16.31
N GLU A 70 1.63 3.25 15.91
CA GLU A 70 3.07 3.22 15.64
C GLU A 70 3.91 3.25 16.93
N TYR A 71 3.30 3.49 18.10
CA TYR A 71 4.03 3.50 19.38
C TYR A 71 4.50 2.09 19.75
N PRO A 72 5.71 1.92 20.32
CA PRO A 72 6.32 0.59 20.55
C PRO A 72 5.50 -0.34 21.46
N GLU A 73 4.73 0.21 22.40
CA GLU A 73 3.96 -0.57 23.39
C GLU A 73 2.48 -0.12 23.40
N PRO A 74 1.70 -0.37 22.29
CA PRO A 74 0.33 0.13 22.18
C PRO A 74 -0.65 -0.53 23.17
N ASP A 75 -0.29 -1.69 23.73
CA ASP A 75 -1.11 -2.45 24.69
C ASP A 75 -0.74 -2.18 26.16
N LYS A 76 0.27 -1.34 26.40
CA LYS A 76 0.66 -1.00 27.76
C LYS A 76 -0.45 -0.22 28.47
N GLU A 77 -0.77 -0.64 29.69
CA GLU A 77 -1.75 0.03 30.54
C GLU A 77 -1.30 1.44 30.93
N ILE A 78 -2.21 2.37 30.78
CA ILE A 78 -2.07 3.78 31.08
C ILE A 78 -3.10 4.14 32.14
N THR A 79 -2.67 4.74 33.25
CA THR A 79 -3.60 5.33 34.21
C THR A 79 -3.98 6.72 33.75
N VAL A 80 -5.27 6.92 33.52
CA VAL A 80 -5.85 8.20 33.07
C VAL A 80 -5.81 9.22 34.20
N THR A 81 -5.40 10.45 33.88
CA THR A 81 -5.35 11.57 34.85
C THR A 81 -6.43 12.61 34.55
N ASP A 82 -6.71 13.48 35.52
CA ASP A 82 -7.66 14.60 35.36
C ASP A 82 -7.33 15.49 34.16
N GLU A 83 -6.05 15.72 33.88
CA GLU A 83 -5.58 16.54 32.76
C GLU A 83 -5.94 15.90 31.42
N MET A 84 -5.82 14.57 31.31
CA MET A 84 -6.11 13.80 30.10
C MET A 84 -7.58 13.88 29.69
N VAL A 85 -8.50 13.90 30.65
CA VAL A 85 -9.95 13.90 30.40
C VAL A 85 -10.57 15.30 30.37
N ARG A 86 -9.84 16.32 30.81
CA ARG A 86 -10.33 17.71 30.81
C ARG A 86 -10.30 18.31 29.41
N VAL A 87 -11.27 17.92 28.59
CA VAL A 87 -11.43 18.37 27.21
C VAL A 87 -12.91 18.46 26.84
N GLU A 88 -13.28 19.46 26.02
CA GLU A 88 -14.64 19.63 25.53
C GLU A 88 -14.96 18.73 24.32
N GLY A 89 -16.25 18.58 24.03
CA GLY A 89 -16.75 17.93 22.82
C GLY A 89 -17.05 16.44 23.04
N THR A 90 -16.87 15.64 21.99
CA THR A 90 -17.17 14.19 22.04
C THR A 90 -16.17 13.44 22.91
N SER A 91 -16.63 12.43 23.64
CA SER A 91 -15.84 11.63 24.57
C SER A 91 -16.10 10.13 24.36
N MET A 92 -15.12 9.29 24.63
CA MET A 92 -15.34 7.84 24.80
C MET A 92 -15.73 7.47 26.24
N GLY A 93 -15.79 8.47 27.13
CA GLY A 93 -16.22 8.31 28.50
C GLY A 93 -15.11 7.89 29.46
N LEU A 94 -13.88 8.36 29.26
CA LEU A 94 -12.79 8.17 30.21
C LEU A 94 -13.01 9.00 31.46
N GLU A 95 -12.65 8.41 32.61
CA GLU A 95 -12.63 9.06 33.91
C GLU A 95 -11.22 9.01 34.51
N SER A 96 -10.89 9.97 35.37
CA SER A 96 -9.62 9.95 36.09
C SER A 96 -9.49 8.68 36.93
N GLY A 97 -8.34 8.02 36.84
CA GLY A 97 -8.10 6.74 37.50
C GLY A 97 -8.44 5.50 36.65
N ASP A 98 -9.09 5.66 35.48
CA ASP A 98 -9.31 4.56 34.56
C ASP A 98 -7.96 3.97 34.09
N SER A 99 -7.94 2.64 33.86
CA SER A 99 -6.84 1.96 33.16
C SER A 99 -7.27 1.69 31.72
N VAL A 100 -6.43 2.08 30.75
CA VAL A 100 -6.71 1.99 29.31
C VAL A 100 -5.40 1.87 28.54
N SER A 101 -5.40 1.20 27.37
CA SER A 101 -4.25 1.12 26.47
C SER A 101 -4.37 2.12 25.31
N LEU A 102 -3.23 2.43 24.61
CA LEU A 102 -3.25 3.24 23.40
C LEU A 102 -4.14 2.62 22.32
N ARG A 103 -4.14 1.30 22.18
CA ARG A 103 -5.01 0.57 21.26
C ARG A 103 -6.49 0.81 21.53
N GLU A 104 -6.92 0.75 22.79
CA GLU A 104 -8.31 1.05 23.19
C GLU A 104 -8.68 2.51 22.94
N LEU A 105 -7.71 3.43 23.14
CA LEU A 105 -7.90 4.84 22.80
C LEU A 105 -8.10 5.04 21.29
N VAL A 106 -7.45 4.26 20.44
CA VAL A 106 -7.68 4.30 18.97
C VAL A 106 -9.11 3.90 18.62
N TYR A 107 -9.67 2.86 19.25
CA TYR A 107 -11.09 2.55 19.10
C TYR A 107 -11.98 3.73 19.52
N GLY A 108 -11.69 4.35 20.65
CA GLY A 108 -12.41 5.54 21.13
C GLY A 108 -12.36 6.70 20.14
N MET A 109 -11.18 6.96 19.57
CA MET A 109 -10.98 8.03 18.58
C MET A 109 -11.70 7.76 17.27
N LEU A 110 -11.53 6.56 16.70
CA LEU A 110 -12.06 6.25 15.36
C LEU A 110 -13.57 6.01 15.36
N LEU A 111 -14.13 5.34 16.38
CA LEU A 111 -15.55 5.01 16.44
C LEU A 111 -16.39 6.15 17.02
N GLN A 112 -16.04 6.64 18.21
CA GLN A 112 -16.82 7.65 18.94
C GLN A 112 -16.28 9.06 18.82
N SER A 113 -15.13 9.23 18.16
CA SER A 113 -14.51 10.55 18.02
C SER A 113 -14.07 11.17 19.35
N GLY A 114 -13.70 10.35 20.35
CA GLY A 114 -13.34 10.78 21.71
C GLY A 114 -12.20 11.80 21.71
N ASN A 115 -12.47 13.00 22.24
CA ASN A 115 -11.45 14.03 22.44
C ASN A 115 -10.60 13.73 23.67
N ASP A 116 -11.19 13.11 24.69
CA ASP A 116 -10.52 12.55 25.86
C ASP A 116 -9.48 11.49 25.45
N ALA A 117 -9.84 10.57 24.56
CA ALA A 117 -8.90 9.59 24.01
C ALA A 117 -7.73 10.26 23.28
N ALA A 118 -8.02 11.24 22.41
CA ALA A 118 -6.98 11.94 21.67
C ALA A 118 -6.04 12.73 22.59
N ASN A 119 -6.59 13.36 23.63
CA ASN A 119 -5.83 14.10 24.62
C ASN A 119 -4.94 13.17 25.48
N THR A 120 -5.47 12.01 25.87
CA THR A 120 -4.71 10.96 26.57
C THR A 120 -3.53 10.49 25.73
N VAL A 121 -3.74 10.18 24.43
CA VAL A 121 -2.65 9.82 23.49
C VAL A 121 -1.59 10.91 23.45
N ALA A 122 -1.99 12.19 23.37
CA ALA A 122 -1.05 13.31 23.29
C ALA A 122 -0.21 13.43 24.58
N CYS A 123 -0.83 13.25 25.75
CA CYS A 123 -0.12 13.27 27.03
C CYS A 123 0.87 12.11 27.16
N VAL A 124 0.49 10.91 26.72
CA VAL A 124 1.34 9.70 26.82
C VAL A 124 2.53 9.76 25.86
N ILE A 125 2.31 10.12 24.62
CA ILE A 125 3.35 10.09 23.56
C ILE A 125 4.18 11.38 23.58
N GLY A 126 3.54 12.54 23.74
CA GLY A 126 4.21 13.84 23.70
C GLY A 126 4.57 14.43 25.08
N GLY A 127 4.03 13.88 26.15
CA GLY A 127 4.09 14.48 27.48
C GLY A 127 3.19 15.71 27.65
N ASN A 128 2.90 16.43 26.57
CA ASN A 128 1.95 17.53 26.47
C ASN A 128 1.46 17.70 25.03
N LYS A 129 0.46 18.57 24.82
CA LYS A 129 -0.18 18.78 23.52
C LYS A 129 0.73 19.42 22.49
N GLU A 130 1.59 20.34 22.92
CA GLU A 130 2.51 21.09 22.07
C GLU A 130 3.59 20.17 21.47
N ASN A 131 4.21 19.35 22.32
CA ASN A 131 5.19 18.36 21.86
C ASN A 131 4.54 17.30 20.95
N PHE A 132 3.32 16.88 21.29
CA PHE A 132 2.59 15.93 20.44
C PHE A 132 2.24 16.54 19.09
N ALA A 133 1.84 17.81 19.03
CA ALA A 133 1.63 18.53 17.77
C ALA A 133 2.91 18.58 16.92
N ALA A 134 4.08 18.77 17.55
CA ALA A 134 5.36 18.70 16.83
C ALA A 134 5.62 17.30 16.24
N ILE A 135 5.30 16.22 16.97
CA ILE A 135 5.39 14.82 16.48
C ILE A 135 4.42 14.60 15.31
N MET A 136 3.16 15.07 15.43
CA MET A 136 2.17 14.99 14.34
C MET A 136 2.69 15.69 13.06
N ASN A 137 3.24 16.88 13.20
CA ASN A 137 3.76 17.64 12.07
C ASN A 137 5.03 17.00 11.46
N ALA A 138 5.88 16.39 12.28
CA ALA A 138 7.03 15.63 11.78
C ALA A 138 6.59 14.40 10.96
N ARG A 139 5.59 13.65 11.45
CA ARG A 139 5.03 12.51 10.72
C ARG A 139 4.30 12.96 9.45
N ALA A 140 3.57 14.08 9.50
CA ALA A 140 2.94 14.67 8.32
C ALA A 140 3.94 14.95 7.20
N LYS A 141 5.11 15.52 7.52
CA LYS A 141 6.19 15.76 6.54
C LYS A 141 6.71 14.45 5.93
N GLN A 142 6.86 13.39 6.73
CA GLN A 142 7.29 12.07 6.23
C GLN A 142 6.29 11.46 5.24
N ILE A 143 4.99 11.68 5.45
CA ILE A 143 3.92 11.25 4.56
C ILE A 143 3.84 12.11 3.29
N GLY A 144 4.41 13.33 3.31
CA GLY A 144 4.33 14.29 2.20
C GLY A 144 3.21 15.32 2.33
N MET A 145 2.61 15.49 3.51
CA MET A 145 1.55 16.46 3.81
C MET A 145 2.12 17.88 3.94
N ASN A 146 2.48 18.49 2.83
CA ASN A 146 3.24 19.75 2.80
C ASN A 146 2.39 21.01 3.11
N ASN A 147 1.08 20.90 3.06
CA ASN A 147 0.13 21.98 3.29
C ASN A 147 -0.70 21.78 4.58
N THR A 148 -0.15 21.06 5.55
CA THR A 148 -0.80 20.70 6.80
C THR A 148 -0.05 21.26 7.99
N ASN A 149 -0.81 21.72 8.99
CA ASN A 149 -0.27 22.07 10.31
C ASN A 149 -1.23 21.60 11.41
N PHE A 150 -0.76 20.67 12.21
CA PHE A 150 -1.47 20.17 13.39
C PHE A 150 -1.10 21.02 14.62
N VAL A 151 -2.11 21.41 15.39
CA VAL A 151 -1.97 22.15 16.65
C VAL A 151 -2.62 21.36 17.80
N THR A 152 -3.73 20.68 17.53
CA THR A 152 -4.47 19.91 18.53
C THR A 152 -4.52 18.42 18.13
N PRO A 153 -4.53 17.50 19.11
CA PRO A 153 -4.60 16.06 18.84
C PRO A 153 -5.98 15.60 18.39
N SER A 154 -7.03 16.39 18.69
CA SER A 154 -8.42 16.02 18.49
C SER A 154 -9.10 16.71 17.30
N GLY A 155 -8.52 17.81 16.79
CA GLY A 155 -9.12 18.64 15.76
C GLY A 155 -10.12 19.68 16.27
N LEU A 156 -10.00 20.07 17.54
CA LEU A 156 -10.65 21.28 18.06
C LEU A 156 -10.15 22.49 17.32
N ASP A 157 -11.00 23.50 17.15
CA ASP A 157 -10.73 24.65 16.31
C ASP A 157 -9.56 25.51 16.84
N ASP A 158 -8.61 25.76 15.97
CA ASP A 158 -7.51 26.72 16.11
C ASP A 158 -7.24 27.33 14.74
N ASP A 159 -6.82 28.61 14.67
CA ASP A 159 -6.60 29.29 13.39
C ASP A 159 -5.41 28.73 12.62
N ASN A 160 -4.44 28.15 13.33
CA ASN A 160 -3.26 27.53 12.74
C ASN A 160 -3.45 26.01 12.53
N HIS A 161 -4.62 25.44 12.86
CA HIS A 161 -4.92 24.03 12.69
C HIS A 161 -5.64 23.80 11.37
N TYR A 162 -4.92 23.38 10.34
CA TYR A 162 -5.44 23.22 8.98
C TYR A 162 -4.78 22.05 8.24
N SER A 163 -5.47 21.60 7.23
CA SER A 163 -4.95 20.66 6.22
C SER A 163 -5.60 20.95 4.87
N THR A 164 -5.29 20.12 3.88
CA THR A 164 -5.94 20.13 2.56
C THR A 164 -6.62 18.78 2.32
N ALA A 165 -7.55 18.73 1.38
CA ALA A 165 -8.18 17.45 1.02
C ALA A 165 -7.15 16.46 0.45
N TYR A 166 -6.15 16.95 -0.28
CA TYR A 166 -5.06 16.14 -0.81
C TYR A 166 -4.17 15.57 0.29
N ASP A 167 -3.71 16.40 1.23
CA ASP A 167 -2.86 15.95 2.32
C ASP A 167 -3.59 14.93 3.22
N MET A 168 -4.88 15.16 3.49
CA MET A 168 -5.70 14.21 4.25
C MET A 168 -5.91 12.89 3.49
N ALA A 169 -5.93 12.92 2.17
CA ALA A 169 -5.99 11.70 1.36
C ALA A 169 -4.67 10.92 1.41
N LEU A 170 -3.51 11.60 1.39
CA LEU A 170 -2.21 10.96 1.60
C LEU A 170 -2.14 10.27 2.97
N LEU A 171 -2.57 10.96 4.02
CA LEU A 171 -2.65 10.38 5.37
C LEU A 171 -3.55 9.15 5.41
N ALA A 172 -4.71 9.23 4.79
CA ALA A 172 -5.65 8.12 4.75
C ALA A 172 -5.09 6.91 3.98
N CYS A 173 -4.39 7.14 2.85
CA CYS A 173 -3.71 6.08 2.10
C CYS A 173 -2.63 5.39 2.94
N GLU A 174 -1.88 6.15 3.73
CA GLU A 174 -0.88 5.58 4.66
C GLU A 174 -1.56 4.73 5.74
N CYS A 175 -2.63 5.25 6.36
CA CYS A 175 -3.34 4.56 7.44
C CYS A 175 -4.02 3.27 6.98
N ILE A 176 -4.62 3.24 5.79
CA ILE A 176 -5.31 2.03 5.27
C ILE A 176 -4.32 0.89 4.97
N LYS A 177 -3.05 1.20 4.71
CA LYS A 177 -2.00 0.18 4.57
C LYS A 177 -1.64 -0.49 5.89
N ASN A 178 -1.94 0.14 7.03
CA ASN A 178 -1.78 -0.48 8.34
C ASN A 178 -2.99 -1.40 8.61
N PRO A 179 -2.80 -2.74 8.71
CA PRO A 179 -3.90 -3.69 8.84
C PRO A 179 -4.76 -3.47 10.09
N GLU A 180 -4.12 -3.04 11.19
CA GLU A 180 -4.80 -2.81 12.44
C GLU A 180 -5.65 -1.54 12.39
N PHE A 181 -5.13 -0.46 11.83
CA PHE A 181 -5.91 0.77 11.61
C PHE A 181 -7.12 0.47 10.72
N ALA A 182 -6.91 -0.23 9.59
CA ALA A 182 -7.98 -0.63 8.67
C ALA A 182 -9.04 -1.49 9.35
N PHE A 183 -8.62 -2.46 10.16
CA PHE A 183 -9.53 -3.28 10.96
C PHE A 183 -10.37 -2.44 11.92
N ILE A 184 -9.75 -1.57 12.72
CA ILE A 184 -10.45 -0.77 13.73
C ILE A 184 -11.44 0.20 13.06
N CYS A 185 -11.03 0.96 12.05
CA CYS A 185 -11.89 1.97 11.42
C CYS A 185 -13.09 1.37 10.66
N SER A 186 -13.00 0.10 10.24
CA SER A 186 -14.08 -0.62 9.55
C SER A 186 -15.17 -1.13 10.50
N GLN A 187 -14.92 -1.17 11.82
CA GLN A 187 -15.87 -1.70 12.79
C GLN A 187 -17.10 -0.79 12.91
N LYS A 188 -18.30 -1.36 12.76
CA LYS A 188 -19.58 -0.66 13.03
C LYS A 188 -19.82 -0.48 14.52
N ARG A 189 -19.33 -1.42 15.33
CA ARG A 189 -19.33 -1.45 16.79
C ARG A 189 -18.14 -2.23 17.29
N ALA A 190 -17.63 -1.86 18.46
CA ALA A 190 -16.66 -2.63 19.21
C ALA A 190 -17.04 -2.64 20.68
N SER A 191 -16.81 -3.76 21.37
CA SER A 191 -16.98 -3.88 22.82
C SER A 191 -15.61 -4.09 23.44
N LEU A 192 -15.22 -3.19 24.33
CA LEU A 192 -13.91 -3.16 24.99
C LEU A 192 -14.11 -3.17 26.51
N THR A 193 -13.18 -3.75 27.23
CA THR A 193 -13.19 -3.79 28.68
C THR A 193 -12.06 -2.91 29.20
N TYR A 194 -12.39 -1.72 29.69
CA TYR A 194 -11.43 -0.76 30.27
C TYR A 194 -12.08 0.04 31.41
N GLY A 195 -11.28 0.76 32.19
CA GLY A 195 -11.73 1.55 33.32
C GLY A 195 -11.19 1.03 34.64
N ASN A 196 -11.64 1.63 35.78
CA ASN A 196 -11.27 1.20 37.11
C ASN A 196 -12.45 1.31 38.09
N PRO A 197 -13.11 0.17 38.45
CA PRO A 197 -12.84 -1.19 37.97
C PRO A 197 -13.16 -1.35 36.47
N PRO A 198 -12.48 -2.27 35.75
CA PRO A 198 -12.75 -2.50 34.33
C PRO A 198 -14.17 -3.02 34.11
N TYR A 199 -14.89 -2.48 33.12
CA TYR A 199 -16.21 -2.95 32.74
C TYR A 199 -16.39 -2.88 31.19
N LEU A 200 -17.31 -3.68 30.68
CA LEU A 200 -17.58 -3.75 29.24
C LEU A 200 -18.27 -2.48 28.74
N ARG A 201 -17.63 -1.80 27.78
CA ARG A 201 -18.15 -0.60 27.12
C ARG A 201 -18.34 -0.89 25.63
N THR A 202 -19.47 -0.46 25.06
CA THR A 202 -19.75 -0.62 23.63
C THR A 202 -19.60 0.72 22.90
N LEU A 203 -18.66 0.78 21.99
CA LEU A 203 -18.40 1.93 21.14
C LEU A 203 -19.12 1.75 19.80
N THR A 204 -19.85 2.76 19.35
CA THR A 204 -20.58 2.74 18.06
C THR A 204 -19.95 3.72 17.10
N ASN A 205 -19.62 3.26 15.88
CA ASN A 205 -19.00 4.09 14.88
C ASN A 205 -19.98 5.13 14.33
N HIS A 206 -19.58 6.40 14.36
CA HIS A 206 -20.33 7.53 13.82
C HIS A 206 -20.35 7.58 12.30
N ASN A 207 -19.44 6.83 11.62
CA ASN A 207 -19.39 6.75 10.17
C ASN A 207 -20.57 5.96 9.61
N LYS A 208 -21.60 6.68 9.15
CA LYS A 208 -22.80 6.07 8.57
C LYS A 208 -22.53 5.37 7.25
N LEU A 209 -21.46 5.76 6.52
CA LEU A 209 -21.11 5.16 5.24
C LEU A 209 -20.91 3.64 5.35
N LEU A 210 -20.39 3.16 6.49
CA LEU A 210 -20.26 1.72 6.79
C LEU A 210 -21.59 0.94 6.72
N ARG A 211 -22.73 1.64 6.75
CA ARG A 211 -24.08 1.04 6.64
C ARG A 211 -24.79 1.43 5.36
N MET A 212 -24.43 2.59 4.77
CA MET A 212 -25.06 3.16 3.58
C MET A 212 -24.45 2.64 2.30
N TYR A 213 -23.14 2.32 2.30
CA TYR A 213 -22.39 1.93 1.11
C TYR A 213 -21.66 0.60 1.35
N LYS A 214 -22.05 -0.42 0.60
CA LYS A 214 -21.61 -1.81 0.85
C LYS A 214 -20.09 -2.04 0.75
N TYR A 215 -19.40 -1.19 -0.02
CA TYR A 215 -17.96 -1.27 -0.22
C TYR A 215 -17.15 -0.43 0.78
N SER A 216 -17.81 0.36 1.64
CA SER A 216 -17.12 1.22 2.61
C SER A 216 -16.37 0.41 3.66
N VAL A 217 -15.09 0.75 3.87
CA VAL A 217 -14.19 0.14 4.86
C VAL A 217 -13.68 1.12 5.93
N GLY A 218 -14.20 2.33 5.97
CA GLY A 218 -13.83 3.35 6.98
C GLY A 218 -13.98 4.76 6.42
N ILE A 219 -13.42 5.81 6.99
CA ILE A 219 -12.38 5.94 8.02
C ILE A 219 -12.90 6.83 9.17
N LYS A 220 -13.09 8.17 8.94
CA LYS A 220 -13.36 9.12 10.03
C LYS A 220 -14.20 10.30 9.60
N THR A 221 -15.18 10.64 10.45
CA THR A 221 -16.01 11.85 10.34
C THR A 221 -15.43 13.01 11.15
N GLY A 222 -15.71 14.25 10.73
CA GLY A 222 -15.37 15.46 11.46
C GLY A 222 -16.47 16.52 11.35
N PHE A 223 -16.69 17.28 12.41
CA PHE A 223 -17.58 18.41 12.41
C PHE A 223 -17.23 19.41 13.52
N THR A 224 -17.11 20.66 13.15
CA THR A 224 -17.23 21.82 14.06
C THR A 224 -18.08 22.90 13.38
N LYS A 225 -18.52 23.92 14.13
CA LYS A 225 -19.22 25.05 13.53
C LYS A 225 -18.37 25.81 12.50
N LYS A 226 -17.04 25.86 12.72
CA LYS A 226 -16.07 26.53 11.85
C LYS A 226 -15.78 25.71 10.59
N SER A 227 -15.50 24.41 10.74
CA SER A 227 -15.13 23.52 9.61
C SER A 227 -16.32 23.11 8.75
N GLY A 228 -17.55 23.06 9.30
CA GLY A 228 -18.63 22.30 8.69
C GLY A 228 -18.39 20.80 8.76
N ARG A 229 -19.11 20.01 7.97
CA ARG A 229 -18.90 18.56 7.90
C ARG A 229 -17.66 18.23 7.07
N CYS A 230 -16.83 17.35 7.58
CA CYS A 230 -15.64 16.81 6.95
C CYS A 230 -15.71 15.28 7.02
N LEU A 231 -15.32 14.62 5.94
CA LEU A 231 -15.31 13.17 5.89
C LEU A 231 -14.04 12.69 5.18
N VAL A 232 -13.41 11.70 5.77
CA VAL A 232 -12.35 10.89 5.15
C VAL A 232 -12.88 9.47 5.15
N SER A 233 -12.98 8.85 3.98
CA SER A 233 -13.47 7.48 3.89
C SER A 233 -12.66 6.66 2.89
N ALA A 234 -12.76 5.35 3.01
CA ALA A 234 -12.21 4.37 2.08
C ALA A 234 -13.28 3.38 1.66
N ALA A 235 -13.15 2.88 0.44
CA ALA A 235 -14.00 1.83 -0.09
C ALA A 235 -13.15 0.83 -0.88
N GLU A 236 -13.52 -0.45 -0.80
CA GLU A 236 -12.83 -1.54 -1.49
C GLU A 236 -13.83 -2.34 -2.32
N LYS A 237 -13.49 -2.55 -3.59
CA LYS A 237 -14.29 -3.32 -4.54
C LYS A 237 -13.35 -3.97 -5.56
N ASP A 238 -13.51 -5.28 -5.75
CA ASP A 238 -12.79 -6.06 -6.78
C ASP A 238 -11.27 -5.84 -6.75
N GLY A 239 -10.67 -5.77 -5.53
CA GLY A 239 -9.24 -5.53 -5.33
C GLY A 239 -8.77 -4.08 -5.47
N VAL A 240 -9.68 -3.17 -5.81
CA VAL A 240 -9.44 -1.72 -5.89
C VAL A 240 -9.77 -1.08 -4.55
N THR A 241 -8.84 -0.35 -3.98
CA THR A 241 -9.06 0.46 -2.79
C THR A 241 -9.01 1.94 -3.14
N LEU A 242 -10.09 2.66 -2.86
CA LEU A 242 -10.22 4.10 -3.08
C LEU A 242 -10.30 4.82 -1.74
N VAL A 243 -9.65 5.98 -1.67
CA VAL A 243 -9.77 6.94 -0.57
C VAL A 243 -10.40 8.23 -1.08
N ALA A 244 -11.47 8.66 -0.43
CA ALA A 244 -12.14 9.92 -0.68
C ALA A 244 -12.03 10.85 0.53
N VAL A 245 -11.81 12.13 0.28
CA VAL A 245 -11.81 13.20 1.28
C VAL A 245 -12.70 14.33 0.82
N THR A 246 -13.61 14.76 1.70
CA THR A 246 -14.36 16.01 1.50
C THR A 246 -14.23 16.90 2.73
N LEU A 247 -13.99 18.19 2.47
CA LEU A 247 -13.92 19.23 3.50
C LEU A 247 -15.04 20.25 3.26
N ARG A 248 -15.74 20.63 4.34
CA ARG A 248 -16.90 21.52 4.31
C ARG A 248 -17.96 21.05 3.31
N ALA A 249 -18.47 19.84 3.54
CA ALA A 249 -19.41 19.12 2.69
C ALA A 249 -20.75 18.91 3.40
N PRO A 250 -21.76 19.74 3.19
CA PRO A 250 -23.08 19.57 3.86
C PRO A 250 -23.71 18.20 3.61
N ASP A 251 -23.50 17.61 2.45
CA ASP A 251 -24.02 16.29 2.05
C ASP A 251 -22.89 15.26 1.84
N ASP A 252 -21.96 15.20 2.80
CA ASP A 252 -20.74 14.41 2.72
C ASP A 252 -20.96 12.92 2.38
N TRP A 253 -22.08 12.32 2.85
CA TRP A 253 -22.37 10.91 2.57
C TRP A 253 -22.61 10.66 1.07
N ASN A 254 -23.46 11.47 0.44
CA ASN A 254 -23.77 11.35 -0.98
C ASN A 254 -22.58 11.78 -1.85
N ASP A 255 -21.83 12.81 -1.43
CA ASP A 255 -20.58 13.21 -2.09
C ASP A 255 -19.60 12.02 -2.18
N HIS A 256 -19.41 11.28 -1.07
CA HIS A 256 -18.49 10.15 -1.04
C HIS A 256 -18.98 8.95 -1.85
N ILE A 257 -20.29 8.65 -1.83
CA ILE A 257 -20.85 7.61 -2.69
C ILE A 257 -20.63 7.96 -4.16
N ALA A 258 -20.89 9.21 -4.56
CA ALA A 258 -20.66 9.65 -5.94
C ALA A 258 -19.19 9.59 -6.36
N LEU A 259 -18.26 9.98 -5.45
CA LEU A 259 -16.83 9.87 -5.68
C LEU A 259 -16.40 8.42 -5.87
N PHE A 260 -16.88 7.48 -5.03
CA PHE A 260 -16.53 6.08 -5.15
C PHE A 260 -17.09 5.44 -6.41
N GLU A 261 -18.36 5.68 -6.76
CA GLU A 261 -18.94 5.18 -8.01
C GLU A 261 -18.20 5.72 -9.24
N TYR A 262 -17.83 7.01 -9.22
CA TYR A 262 -16.97 7.60 -10.25
C TYR A 262 -15.62 6.92 -10.32
N GLY A 263 -14.92 6.76 -9.18
CA GLY A 263 -13.60 6.14 -9.13
C GLY A 263 -13.61 4.68 -9.60
N PHE A 264 -14.55 3.87 -9.11
CA PHE A 264 -14.67 2.47 -9.56
C PHE A 264 -15.06 2.36 -11.05
N SER A 265 -15.75 3.35 -11.62
CA SER A 265 -16.00 3.37 -13.06
C SER A 265 -14.76 3.70 -13.91
N LYS A 266 -13.77 4.37 -13.30
CA LYS A 266 -12.48 4.69 -13.94
C LYS A 266 -11.43 3.62 -13.71
N CYS A 267 -11.51 2.93 -12.59
CA CYS A 267 -10.61 1.84 -12.22
C CYS A 267 -11.13 0.50 -12.76
N SER A 268 -11.36 0.39 -14.05
CA SER A 268 -11.62 -0.92 -14.68
C SER A 268 -10.28 -1.66 -14.76
N GLY A 269 -10.02 -2.52 -13.77
CA GLY A 269 -8.78 -3.27 -13.72
C GLY A 269 -8.66 -4.27 -14.88
N SER A 270 -7.58 -4.19 -15.63
CA SER A 270 -7.13 -5.27 -16.50
C SER A 270 -6.24 -6.20 -15.69
N GLU A 271 -6.47 -7.49 -15.81
CA GLU A 271 -5.63 -8.52 -15.22
C GLU A 271 -4.46 -8.81 -16.14
N TYR A 272 -3.25 -8.59 -15.66
CA TYR A 272 -2.04 -8.83 -16.43
C TYR A 272 -1.33 -10.06 -15.87
N THR A 273 -1.02 -10.98 -16.78
CA THR A 273 -0.20 -12.16 -16.50
C THR A 273 1.10 -12.07 -17.27
N CYS A 274 2.13 -12.74 -16.77
CA CYS A 274 3.37 -12.91 -17.49
C CYS A 274 3.33 -14.26 -18.23
N ASP A 275 3.28 -14.26 -19.56
CA ASP A 275 3.36 -15.50 -20.34
C ASP A 275 4.79 -16.03 -20.32
N LEU A 276 4.99 -17.14 -19.61
CA LEU A 276 6.26 -17.85 -19.49
C LEU A 276 6.24 -19.20 -20.21
N SER A 277 5.25 -19.50 -21.04
CA SER A 277 5.05 -20.80 -21.70
C SER A 277 6.27 -21.25 -22.53
N ASN A 278 6.97 -20.31 -23.14
CA ASN A 278 8.16 -20.54 -23.97
C ASN A 278 9.49 -20.33 -23.23
N VAL A 279 9.44 -20.00 -21.93
CA VAL A 279 10.64 -19.74 -21.14
C VAL A 279 11.17 -21.04 -20.54
N ARG A 280 12.47 -21.29 -20.72
CA ARG A 280 13.16 -22.46 -20.17
C ARG A 280 14.35 -22.00 -19.32
N LEU A 281 14.51 -22.61 -18.17
CA LEU A 281 15.62 -22.36 -17.25
C LEU A 281 16.62 -23.51 -17.29
N ASN A 282 17.89 -23.20 -17.48
CA ASN A 282 18.95 -24.19 -17.51
C ASN A 282 19.24 -24.76 -16.12
N VAL A 283 19.36 -26.10 -16.02
CA VAL A 283 19.70 -26.82 -14.77
C VAL A 283 21.03 -27.51 -14.94
N VAL A 284 22.00 -27.12 -14.14
CA VAL A 284 23.34 -27.71 -14.14
C VAL A 284 23.34 -28.93 -13.22
N GLY A 285 23.86 -30.07 -13.73
CA GLY A 285 23.95 -31.32 -12.95
C GLY A 285 22.63 -32.04 -12.75
N GLY A 286 21.55 -31.60 -13.39
CA GLY A 286 20.23 -32.19 -13.29
C GLY A 286 19.96 -33.32 -14.29
N VAL A 287 19.02 -34.20 -13.96
CA VAL A 287 18.47 -35.20 -14.91
C VAL A 287 17.81 -34.49 -16.08
N LYS A 288 17.01 -33.45 -15.79
CA LYS A 288 16.52 -32.53 -16.80
C LYS A 288 17.53 -31.38 -16.92
N GLN A 289 18.00 -31.12 -18.11
CA GLN A 289 18.93 -30.01 -18.39
C GLN A 289 18.23 -28.65 -18.47
N GLN A 290 16.93 -28.67 -18.71
CA GLN A 290 16.05 -27.50 -18.74
C GLN A 290 14.73 -27.85 -18.08
N ILE A 291 14.15 -26.86 -17.40
CA ILE A 291 12.81 -26.95 -16.78
C ILE A 291 11.96 -25.77 -17.22
N SER A 292 10.65 -25.96 -17.20
CA SER A 292 9.67 -24.88 -17.33
C SER A 292 9.60 -24.05 -16.04
N VAL A 293 9.15 -22.82 -16.19
CA VAL A 293 8.95 -21.88 -15.07
C VAL A 293 7.52 -21.38 -15.11
N THR A 294 7.01 -20.94 -13.96
CA THR A 294 5.64 -20.43 -13.82
C THR A 294 5.63 -19.21 -12.91
N VAL A 295 4.63 -18.37 -13.10
CA VAL A 295 4.26 -17.29 -12.18
C VAL A 295 2.93 -17.68 -11.55
N SER A 296 2.80 -17.52 -10.22
CA SER A 296 1.59 -17.93 -9.49
C SER A 296 0.57 -16.81 -9.36
N ASP A 297 1.01 -15.55 -9.51
CA ASP A 297 0.18 -14.40 -9.23
C ASP A 297 -0.10 -13.61 -10.51
N THR A 298 -1.32 -13.07 -10.59
CA THR A 298 -1.72 -12.07 -11.59
C THR A 298 -1.57 -10.68 -10.98
N VAL A 299 -1.25 -9.69 -11.82
CA VAL A 299 -1.19 -8.30 -11.40
C VAL A 299 -2.42 -7.58 -11.94
N GLN A 300 -3.24 -7.05 -11.04
CA GLN A 300 -4.33 -6.16 -11.43
C GLN A 300 -3.79 -4.74 -11.57
N TRP A 301 -3.99 -4.15 -12.72
CA TRP A 301 -3.63 -2.77 -13.00
C TRP A 301 -4.85 -1.96 -13.44
N LEU A 302 -4.98 -0.76 -12.90
CA LEU A 302 -6.22 0.00 -12.86
C LEU A 302 -6.20 1.23 -13.78
N SER A 303 -5.21 1.33 -14.65
CA SER A 303 -5.07 2.43 -15.61
C SER A 303 -5.07 1.88 -17.03
N ASP A 304 -5.52 2.69 -17.98
CA ASP A 304 -5.45 2.39 -19.42
C ASP A 304 -4.01 2.45 -19.98
N ASP A 305 -3.01 2.76 -19.14
CA ASP A 305 -1.62 2.84 -19.53
C ASP A 305 -1.06 1.48 -19.93
N SER A 306 -0.19 1.47 -20.92
CA SER A 306 0.48 0.25 -21.35
C SER A 306 1.40 -0.29 -20.26
N ILE A 307 1.22 -1.56 -19.89
CA ILE A 307 2.11 -2.26 -18.97
C ILE A 307 3.25 -2.92 -19.75
N THR A 308 4.46 -2.66 -19.31
CA THR A 308 5.65 -3.37 -19.75
C THR A 308 6.04 -4.41 -18.70
N VAL A 309 6.19 -5.67 -19.14
CA VAL A 309 6.63 -6.77 -18.28
C VAL A 309 8.08 -7.12 -18.60
N SER A 310 8.96 -7.03 -17.62
CA SER A 310 10.34 -7.47 -17.73
C SER A 310 10.59 -8.70 -16.87
N VAL A 311 11.11 -9.78 -17.51
CA VAL A 311 11.41 -11.04 -16.84
C VAL A 311 12.89 -11.08 -16.46
N ARG A 312 13.18 -11.32 -15.18
CA ARG A 312 14.54 -11.46 -14.65
C ARG A 312 14.68 -12.84 -14.03
N LEU A 313 15.28 -13.76 -14.77
CA LEU A 313 15.57 -15.13 -14.32
C LEU A 313 17.04 -15.25 -13.88
N LYS A 314 17.31 -16.19 -12.98
CA LYS A 314 18.67 -16.68 -12.76
C LYS A 314 19.21 -17.23 -14.08
N PRO A 315 20.47 -16.99 -14.47
CA PRO A 315 21.02 -17.50 -15.73
C PRO A 315 21.04 -19.03 -15.78
N MET A 316 21.15 -19.67 -14.62
CA MET A 316 21.08 -21.11 -14.42
C MET A 316 20.78 -21.43 -12.96
N VAL A 317 20.33 -22.64 -12.67
CA VAL A 317 20.21 -23.23 -11.32
C VAL A 317 20.92 -24.56 -11.25
N TYR A 318 21.27 -24.99 -10.04
CA TYR A 318 21.93 -26.28 -9.80
C TYR A 318 20.93 -27.29 -9.28
N ALA A 319 21.03 -28.55 -9.74
CA ALA A 319 20.23 -29.63 -9.19
C ALA A 319 20.67 -29.97 -7.73
N PRO A 320 19.75 -30.39 -6.85
CA PRO A 320 18.34 -30.63 -7.15
C PRO A 320 17.50 -29.37 -7.18
N VAL A 321 16.53 -29.29 -8.10
CA VAL A 321 15.53 -28.21 -8.19
C VAL A 321 14.16 -28.78 -7.87
N ARG A 322 13.36 -28.09 -7.10
CA ARG A 322 11.99 -28.49 -6.75
C ARG A 322 10.97 -27.54 -7.37
N ALA A 323 9.83 -28.08 -7.80
CA ALA A 323 8.71 -27.25 -8.19
C ALA A 323 8.33 -26.31 -7.03
N GLY A 324 8.15 -25.03 -7.31
CA GLY A 324 7.95 -23.98 -6.29
C GLY A 324 9.21 -23.21 -5.87
N ASP A 325 10.42 -23.69 -6.22
CA ASP A 325 11.64 -22.93 -5.92
C ASP A 325 11.67 -21.59 -6.65
N ILE A 326 12.02 -20.50 -5.97
CA ILE A 326 12.13 -19.17 -6.55
C ILE A 326 13.36 -19.10 -7.48
N VAL A 327 13.11 -18.89 -8.76
CA VAL A 327 14.12 -18.87 -9.79
C VAL A 327 14.29 -17.51 -10.50
N GLY A 328 13.39 -16.57 -10.19
CA GLY A 328 13.44 -15.23 -10.77
C GLY A 328 12.30 -14.35 -10.31
N LYS A 329 12.10 -13.25 -11.01
CA LYS A 329 10.96 -12.34 -10.81
C LYS A 329 10.51 -11.72 -12.13
N ALA A 330 9.21 -11.50 -12.28
CA ALA A 330 8.60 -10.65 -13.27
C ALA A 330 8.37 -9.26 -12.67
N VAL A 331 8.80 -8.22 -13.36
CA VAL A 331 8.63 -6.81 -12.95
C VAL A 331 7.65 -6.17 -13.91
N PHE A 332 6.53 -5.73 -13.38
CA PHE A 332 5.50 -4.99 -14.11
C PHE A 332 5.74 -3.50 -13.92
N SER A 333 5.77 -2.74 -14.99
CA SER A 333 6.01 -1.29 -14.96
C SER A 333 5.12 -0.56 -15.95
N SER A 334 4.70 0.67 -15.60
CA SER A 334 4.04 1.63 -16.48
C SER A 334 4.78 2.96 -16.41
N ASP A 335 5.01 3.60 -17.53
CA ASP A 335 5.74 4.87 -17.64
C ASP A 335 7.07 4.91 -16.86
N GLY A 336 7.80 3.78 -16.86
CA GLY A 336 9.08 3.64 -16.15
C GLY A 336 8.97 3.49 -14.63
N ARG A 337 7.76 3.45 -14.05
CA ARG A 337 7.53 3.18 -12.63
C ARG A 337 7.22 1.71 -12.42
N ILE A 338 7.84 1.09 -11.42
CA ILE A 338 7.53 -0.29 -11.03
C ILE A 338 6.17 -0.28 -10.33
N ILE A 339 5.24 -1.10 -10.86
CA ILE A 339 3.91 -1.31 -10.32
C ILE A 339 3.90 -2.48 -9.34
N SER A 340 4.50 -3.61 -9.78
CA SER A 340 4.52 -4.84 -9.00
C SER A 340 5.71 -5.71 -9.39
N GLU A 341 6.16 -6.53 -8.45
CA GLU A 341 7.13 -7.60 -8.66
C GLU A 341 6.50 -8.92 -8.20
N VAL A 342 6.48 -9.91 -9.09
CA VAL A 342 5.93 -11.24 -8.81
C VAL A 342 7.05 -12.27 -8.95
N PHE A 343 7.14 -13.22 -8.01
CA PHE A 343 8.16 -14.26 -8.08
C PHE A 343 7.85 -15.30 -9.15
N ILE A 344 8.91 -15.72 -9.85
CA ILE A 344 8.88 -16.80 -10.83
C ILE A 344 9.41 -18.06 -10.15
N HIS A 345 8.68 -19.14 -10.27
CA HIS A 345 8.97 -20.42 -9.65
C HIS A 345 9.33 -21.48 -10.69
N ALA A 346 10.14 -22.45 -10.28
CA ALA A 346 10.32 -23.69 -11.05
C ALA A 346 8.98 -24.42 -11.14
N ALA A 347 8.55 -24.78 -12.33
CA ALA A 347 7.30 -25.54 -12.54
C ALA A 347 7.51 -27.06 -12.43
N GLU A 348 8.77 -27.52 -12.47
CA GLU A 348 9.14 -28.92 -12.54
C GLU A 348 10.29 -29.24 -11.58
N ASN A 349 10.35 -30.52 -11.17
CA ASN A 349 11.48 -31.06 -10.44
C ASN A 349 12.61 -31.48 -11.39
N SER A 350 13.86 -31.31 -10.96
CA SER A 350 15.04 -31.91 -11.59
C SER A 350 15.97 -32.43 -10.52
N ASP A 351 16.06 -33.74 -10.38
CA ASP A 351 16.99 -34.39 -9.46
C ASP A 351 18.42 -34.35 -9.97
N ILE A 352 19.39 -34.61 -9.10
CA ILE A 352 20.80 -34.71 -9.48
C ILE A 352 20.97 -35.87 -10.46
N LYS A 353 21.65 -35.60 -11.58
CA LYS A 353 22.03 -36.64 -12.53
C LYS A 353 23.01 -37.61 -11.88
N PRO A 354 22.74 -38.92 -11.88
CA PRO A 354 23.68 -39.89 -11.34
C PRO A 354 25.04 -39.76 -12.00
N ALA A 355 26.10 -39.85 -11.19
CA ALA A 355 27.45 -39.90 -11.76
C ALA A 355 27.56 -41.11 -12.72
N PRO A 356 28.25 -40.96 -13.84
CA PRO A 356 28.49 -42.10 -14.73
C PRO A 356 29.14 -43.22 -13.92
N VAL A 357 28.59 -44.43 -13.99
CA VAL A 357 29.20 -45.62 -13.38
C VAL A 357 30.47 -45.86 -14.23
N ILE A 358 31.63 -45.50 -13.68
CA ILE A 358 32.89 -45.90 -14.27
C ILE A 358 33.00 -47.40 -14.09
N ASN A 359 32.81 -48.11 -15.16
CA ASN A 359 32.89 -49.57 -15.18
C ASN A 359 34.33 -49.96 -14.92
N SER A 360 34.71 -50.27 -13.67
CA SER A 360 36.07 -50.66 -13.27
C SER A 360 36.64 -51.87 -14.04
N LYS A 361 35.79 -52.60 -14.78
CA LYS A 361 36.25 -53.66 -15.70
C LYS A 361 37.10 -53.15 -16.85
N THR A 362 36.94 -51.88 -17.31
CA THR A 362 37.75 -51.35 -18.42
C THR A 362 39.15 -50.93 -17.96
N GLU A 363 39.27 -50.46 -16.69
CA GLU A 363 40.56 -50.10 -16.11
C GLU A 363 41.37 -51.35 -15.72
N LYS A 364 40.75 -52.44 -15.21
CA LYS A 364 41.43 -53.72 -14.98
C LYS A 364 42.03 -54.28 -16.23
N ASN A 365 41.30 -54.25 -17.37
CA ASN A 365 41.79 -54.77 -18.63
C ASN A 365 43.01 -53.98 -19.17
N LEU A 366 43.09 -52.68 -18.93
CA LEU A 366 44.22 -51.89 -19.38
C LEU A 366 45.49 -52.12 -18.50
N PHE A 367 45.29 -52.26 -17.18
CA PHE A 367 46.36 -52.50 -16.22
C PHE A 367 46.89 -53.94 -16.33
N GLU A 368 45.98 -54.90 -16.53
CA GLU A 368 46.31 -56.30 -16.79
C GLU A 368 47.10 -56.48 -18.10
N ARG A 369 46.69 -55.76 -19.19
CA ARG A 369 47.42 -55.73 -20.45
C ARG A 369 48.81 -55.10 -20.31
N LEU A 370 49.00 -54.08 -19.48
CA LEU A 370 50.29 -53.51 -19.17
C LEU A 370 51.19 -54.48 -18.36
N ILE A 371 50.60 -55.17 -17.37
CA ILE A 371 51.31 -56.19 -16.58
C ILE A 371 51.70 -57.41 -17.42
N ASP A 372 50.79 -57.88 -18.28
CA ASP A 372 51.06 -59.01 -19.17
C ASP A 372 52.11 -58.60 -20.23
N GLY A 373 52.09 -57.40 -20.79
CA GLY A 373 53.12 -56.88 -21.67
C GLY A 373 54.48 -56.71 -20.98
N LEU A 374 54.52 -56.37 -19.71
CA LEU A 374 55.74 -56.29 -18.92
C LEU A 374 56.27 -57.69 -18.58
N LYS A 375 55.41 -58.70 -18.34
CA LYS A 375 55.79 -60.08 -18.12
C LYS A 375 56.37 -60.72 -19.36
N ASP A 376 55.76 -60.49 -20.54
CA ASP A 376 56.33 -60.92 -21.83
C ASP A 376 57.66 -60.27 -22.14
N PHE A 377 57.89 -59.03 -21.79
CA PHE A 377 59.16 -58.33 -21.94
C PHE A 377 60.24 -58.87 -21.00
N LEU A 378 59.86 -59.32 -19.80
CA LEU A 378 60.79 -59.90 -18.81
C LEU A 378 61.11 -61.35 -19.04
N ASN A 379 60.23 -62.12 -19.72
CA ASN A 379 60.44 -63.55 -20.03
C ASN A 379 61.30 -63.82 -21.28
N VAL A 380 61.75 -62.81 -22.04
CA VAL A 380 62.62 -62.95 -23.21
C VAL A 380 64.12 -63.04 -22.86
N SER A 381 64.50 -63.09 -21.60
CA SER A 381 65.91 -63.15 -21.17
C SER A 381 66.37 -64.51 -20.56
N GLU A 382 65.62 -65.63 -20.79
CA GLU A 382 66.13 -66.98 -20.47
C GLU A 382 66.18 -67.83 -21.78
N VAL A 383 67.16 -67.61 -22.62
CA VAL A 383 67.60 -68.68 -23.51
C VAL A 383 69.14 -68.73 -23.50
N LYS A 384 69.62 -69.79 -22.76
CA LYS A 384 70.93 -70.46 -22.85
C LYS A 384 72.19 -69.64 -22.99
#